data_ad4b2ea1cacf6784654460881d64933a
#
_entry.id   ad4b2ea1cacf6784654460881d64933a
#
_cell.length_a   1.000
_cell.length_b   1.000
_cell.length_c   1.000
_cell.angle_alpha   90.00
_cell.angle_beta   90.00
_cell.angle_gamma   90.00
#
_symmetry.space_group_name_H-M   'P 1'
#
loop_
_entity.id
_entity.type
_entity.pdbx_description
1 polymer ?
#
loop_
_entity_poly.entity_id
_entity_poly.type
_entity_poly.pdbx_seq_one_letter_code
_entity_poly.pdbx_strand_id
1 'polypeptide(L)'
;DTPEATTITLTNTGNTTVSLMQPYAEYFDIGELSASVLEPGDSAAFTAVPVTGLKVGNYLDSIQIAQTSSEGQEDVLTTIKASATVLEVKKIYKLSVTPEELNFGKAKEGYSEAPEAQKVTVTNEGNTNVTLNAPSGKNFKIG
;
A
#
# COMPACT_ATOMS: atom_id res chain seq x y z
N ASP A 1 -1.13 -2.78 5.04
CA ASP A 1 0.27 -3.23 5.24
C ASP A 1 1.01 -3.03 3.93
N THR A 2 2.20 -2.45 4.01
CA THR A 2 3.08 -2.26 2.85
C THR A 2 3.97 -3.50 2.74
N PRO A 3 4.07 -4.14 1.56
CA PRO A 3 4.98 -5.26 1.38
C PRO A 3 6.42 -4.87 1.67
N GLU A 4 7.16 -5.73 2.35
CA GLU A 4 8.58 -5.55 2.58
C GLU A 4 9.39 -6.23 1.46
N ALA A 5 10.56 -5.66 1.15
CA ALA A 5 11.46 -6.24 0.18
C ALA A 5 12.06 -7.54 0.69
N THR A 6 12.04 -8.57 -0.14
CA THR A 6 12.66 -9.86 0.13
C THR A 6 14.03 -9.92 -0.53
N THR A 7 15.05 -10.35 0.21
CA THR A 7 16.39 -10.56 -0.33
C THR A 7 16.54 -11.97 -0.89
N ILE A 8 17.00 -12.06 -2.12
CA ILE A 8 17.32 -13.30 -2.81
C ILE A 8 18.84 -13.41 -2.94
N THR A 9 19.40 -14.56 -2.56
CA THR A 9 20.83 -14.86 -2.70
C THR A 9 21.03 -15.92 -3.78
N LEU A 10 21.92 -15.63 -4.72
CA LEU A 10 22.35 -16.54 -5.77
C LEU A 10 23.76 -17.01 -5.46
N THR A 11 24.02 -18.32 -5.59
CA THR A 11 25.38 -18.89 -5.38
C THR A 11 25.77 -19.68 -6.61
N ASN A 12 26.96 -19.43 -7.15
CA ASN A 12 27.53 -20.23 -8.21
C ASN A 12 28.04 -21.56 -7.62
N THR A 13 27.25 -22.60 -7.77
CA THR A 13 27.60 -23.96 -7.32
C THR A 13 28.28 -24.79 -8.41
N GLY A 14 28.52 -24.19 -9.57
CA GLY A 14 29.22 -24.82 -10.69
C GLY A 14 30.75 -24.75 -10.57
N ASN A 15 31.41 -25.09 -11.64
CA ASN A 15 32.88 -25.08 -11.74
C ASN A 15 33.41 -24.07 -12.75
N THR A 16 32.55 -23.17 -13.24
CA THR A 16 32.87 -22.18 -14.25
C THR A 16 32.34 -20.81 -13.77
N THR A 17 33.06 -19.75 -14.12
CA THR A 17 32.64 -18.36 -13.87
C THR A 17 31.34 -18.05 -14.61
N VAL A 18 30.40 -17.40 -13.95
CA VAL A 18 29.10 -16.98 -14.48
C VAL A 18 29.05 -15.47 -14.55
N SER A 19 28.62 -14.93 -15.68
CA SER A 19 28.33 -13.50 -15.86
C SER A 19 26.82 -13.30 -15.90
N LEU A 20 26.27 -12.82 -14.80
CA LEU A 20 24.82 -12.63 -14.61
C LEU A 20 24.32 -11.39 -15.32
N MET A 21 23.16 -11.50 -15.94
CA MET A 21 22.35 -10.38 -16.38
C MET A 21 21.51 -9.86 -15.20
N GLN A 22 21.23 -8.54 -15.18
CA GLN A 22 20.31 -7.95 -14.19
C GLN A 22 18.91 -8.56 -14.37
N PRO A 23 18.34 -9.21 -13.35
CA PRO A 23 17.00 -9.75 -13.42
C PRO A 23 15.95 -8.64 -13.49
N TYR A 24 14.80 -8.95 -14.07
CA TYR A 24 13.65 -8.03 -14.09
C TYR A 24 12.34 -8.80 -13.91
N ALA A 25 11.28 -8.09 -13.57
CA ALA A 25 9.94 -8.62 -13.42
C ALA A 25 8.91 -7.54 -13.80
N GLU A 26 7.69 -7.94 -14.14
CA GLU A 26 6.62 -7.01 -14.52
C GLU A 26 5.92 -6.42 -13.29
N TYR A 27 5.66 -7.27 -12.28
CA TYR A 27 4.90 -6.90 -11.08
C TYR A 27 5.76 -6.71 -9.83
N PHE A 28 7.08 -6.81 -9.97
CA PHE A 28 8.02 -6.65 -8.87
C PHE A 28 9.16 -5.72 -9.27
N ASP A 29 9.48 -4.78 -8.40
CA ASP A 29 10.69 -4.00 -8.47
C ASP A 29 11.86 -4.86 -8.01
N ILE A 30 12.85 -5.02 -8.89
CA ILE A 30 14.04 -5.84 -8.66
C ILE A 30 15.21 -4.91 -8.40
N GLY A 31 15.81 -5.03 -7.22
CA GLY A 31 17.01 -4.29 -6.86
C GLY A 31 18.24 -4.74 -7.66
N GLU A 32 19.27 -3.91 -7.71
CA GLU A 32 20.50 -4.23 -8.40
C GLU A 32 21.19 -5.46 -7.80
N LEU A 33 21.83 -6.26 -8.65
CA LEU A 33 22.71 -7.35 -8.22
C LEU A 33 23.91 -6.79 -7.48
N SER A 34 24.25 -7.40 -6.33
CA SER A 34 25.44 -7.03 -5.55
C SER A 34 26.76 -7.35 -6.29
N ALA A 35 26.72 -8.32 -7.19
CA ALA A 35 27.81 -8.68 -8.11
C ALA A 35 27.22 -9.32 -9.38
N SER A 36 27.79 -9.01 -10.54
CA SER A 36 27.36 -9.57 -11.82
C SER A 36 28.26 -10.71 -12.30
N VAL A 37 29.47 -10.85 -11.77
CA VAL A 37 30.40 -11.92 -12.12
C VAL A 37 30.64 -12.78 -10.87
N LEU A 38 30.38 -14.09 -10.97
CA LEU A 38 30.54 -15.03 -9.88
C LEU A 38 31.50 -16.15 -10.28
N GLU A 39 32.62 -16.25 -9.59
CA GLU A 39 33.49 -17.43 -9.66
C GLU A 39 32.82 -18.63 -8.93
N PRO A 40 33.27 -19.86 -9.17
CA PRO A 40 32.79 -21.02 -8.45
C PRO A 40 32.84 -20.82 -6.92
N GLY A 41 31.70 -20.93 -6.25
CA GLY A 41 31.52 -20.69 -4.82
C GLY A 41 31.10 -19.29 -4.42
N ASP A 42 31.17 -18.31 -5.32
CA ASP A 42 30.74 -16.94 -5.05
C ASP A 42 29.21 -16.78 -5.00
N SER A 43 28.78 -15.71 -4.33
CA SER A 43 27.37 -15.37 -4.21
C SER A 43 27.10 -13.90 -4.57
N ALA A 44 25.93 -13.65 -5.12
CA ALA A 44 25.36 -12.33 -5.30
C ALA A 44 23.94 -12.28 -4.67
N ALA A 45 23.49 -11.09 -4.34
CA ALA A 45 22.15 -10.86 -3.81
C ALA A 45 21.47 -9.72 -4.55
N PHE A 46 20.15 -9.78 -4.58
CA PHE A 46 19.26 -8.69 -5.00
C PHE A 46 17.99 -8.71 -4.18
N THR A 47 17.21 -7.65 -4.24
CA THR A 47 15.92 -7.55 -3.55
C THR A 47 14.78 -7.61 -4.56
N ALA A 48 13.63 -8.10 -4.13
CA ALA A 48 12.37 -8.04 -4.87
C ALA A 48 11.25 -7.55 -3.94
N VAL A 49 10.43 -6.62 -4.45
CA VAL A 49 9.26 -6.11 -3.76
C VAL A 49 8.15 -5.87 -4.79
N PRO A 50 6.85 -6.13 -4.47
CA PRO A 50 5.78 -5.81 -5.40
C PRO A 50 5.77 -4.33 -5.77
N VAL A 51 5.54 -3.99 -7.05
CA VAL A 51 5.39 -2.60 -7.49
C VAL A 51 4.20 -1.94 -6.79
N THR A 52 4.27 -0.63 -6.57
CA THR A 52 3.20 0.13 -5.95
C THR A 52 2.05 0.40 -6.93
N GLY A 53 0.83 0.57 -6.40
CA GLY A 53 -0.34 0.96 -7.20
C GLY A 53 -1.01 -0.19 -7.95
N LEU A 54 -0.66 -1.44 -7.67
CA LEU A 54 -1.36 -2.60 -8.21
C LEU A 54 -2.84 -2.60 -7.74
N LYS A 55 -3.73 -2.97 -8.64
CA LYS A 55 -5.17 -3.12 -8.36
C LYS A 55 -5.41 -4.38 -7.53
N VAL A 56 -6.62 -4.50 -6.98
CA VAL A 56 -7.06 -5.74 -6.31
C VAL A 56 -6.88 -6.93 -7.26
N GLY A 57 -6.19 -7.96 -6.79
CA GLY A 57 -5.90 -9.14 -7.60
C GLY A 57 -4.73 -9.96 -7.10
N ASN A 58 -4.49 -11.06 -7.80
CA ASN A 58 -3.34 -11.93 -7.61
C ASN A 58 -2.35 -11.69 -8.74
N TYR A 59 -1.10 -11.49 -8.40
CA TYR A 59 0.01 -11.22 -9.30
C TYR A 59 1.03 -12.35 -9.18
N LEU A 60 1.37 -12.93 -10.32
CA LEU A 60 2.36 -13.99 -10.44
C LEU A 60 3.39 -13.56 -11.46
N ASP A 61 4.66 -13.78 -11.14
CA ASP A 61 5.75 -13.47 -12.03
C ASP A 61 6.83 -14.56 -11.97
N SER A 62 7.66 -14.59 -12.99
CA SER A 62 8.79 -15.52 -13.11
C SER A 62 10.05 -14.71 -13.35
N ILE A 63 10.85 -14.54 -12.29
CA ILE A 63 12.11 -13.81 -12.35
C ILE A 63 13.18 -14.79 -12.92
N GLN A 64 13.63 -14.54 -14.13
CA GLN A 64 14.65 -15.34 -14.78
C GLN A 64 16.04 -14.89 -14.33
N ILE A 65 16.85 -15.87 -13.91
CA ILE A 65 18.27 -15.66 -13.62
C ILE A 65 19.04 -16.20 -14.83
N ALA A 66 19.62 -15.28 -15.58
CA ALA A 66 20.28 -15.56 -16.84
C ALA A 66 21.72 -15.07 -16.85
N GLN A 67 22.52 -15.69 -17.71
CA GLN A 67 23.87 -15.23 -18.04
C GLN A 67 23.95 -14.81 -19.52
N THR A 68 24.93 -14.01 -19.82
CA THR A 68 25.31 -13.75 -21.20
C THR A 68 26.23 -14.88 -21.70
N SER A 69 25.79 -15.61 -22.72
CA SER A 69 26.62 -16.64 -23.36
C SER A 69 27.80 -16.06 -24.08
N SER A 70 28.77 -16.91 -24.43
CA SER A 70 29.96 -16.53 -25.24
C SER A 70 29.60 -15.97 -26.66
N GLU A 71 28.38 -16.28 -27.13
CA GLU A 71 27.82 -15.80 -28.39
C GLU A 71 26.99 -14.51 -28.23
N GLY A 72 26.94 -13.92 -27.03
CA GLY A 72 26.17 -12.72 -26.69
C GLY A 72 24.66 -12.95 -26.54
N GLN A 73 24.21 -14.20 -26.44
CA GLN A 73 22.81 -14.57 -26.24
C GLN A 73 22.51 -14.75 -24.76
N GLU A 74 21.23 -14.56 -24.39
CA GLU A 74 20.73 -14.84 -23.07
C GLU A 74 20.61 -16.36 -22.85
N ASP A 75 21.19 -16.84 -21.77
CA ASP A 75 21.11 -18.24 -21.34
C ASP A 75 20.51 -18.29 -19.92
N VAL A 76 19.27 -18.78 -19.81
CA VAL A 76 18.53 -18.87 -18.53
C VAL A 76 19.07 -20.02 -17.71
N LEU A 77 19.62 -19.72 -16.54
CA LEU A 77 20.18 -20.68 -15.60
C LEU A 77 19.13 -21.24 -14.64
N THR A 78 18.25 -20.40 -14.15
CA THR A 78 17.18 -20.77 -13.22
C THR A 78 16.07 -19.70 -13.23
N THR A 79 14.93 -20.04 -12.63
CA THR A 79 13.76 -19.17 -12.54
C THR A 79 13.23 -19.17 -11.10
N ILE A 80 12.91 -17.99 -10.61
CA ILE A 80 12.28 -17.78 -9.29
C ILE A 80 10.83 -17.38 -9.52
N LYS A 81 9.90 -18.07 -8.87
CA LYS A 81 8.48 -17.70 -8.88
C LYS A 81 8.22 -16.66 -7.79
N ALA A 82 7.66 -15.55 -8.18
CA ALA A 82 7.22 -14.48 -7.27
C ALA A 82 5.69 -14.35 -7.31
N SER A 83 5.08 -14.08 -6.16
CA SER A 83 3.63 -13.87 -6.07
C SER A 83 3.30 -12.77 -5.08
N ALA A 84 2.27 -11.99 -5.38
CA ALA A 84 1.68 -11.01 -4.48
C ALA A 84 0.16 -11.02 -4.62
N THR A 85 -0.54 -10.73 -3.52
CA THR A 85 -1.99 -10.56 -3.52
C THR A 85 -2.33 -9.18 -3.00
N VAL A 86 -3.07 -8.41 -3.79
CA VAL A 86 -3.62 -7.12 -3.39
C VAL A 86 -5.07 -7.30 -3.02
N LEU A 87 -5.40 -6.99 -1.77
CA LEU A 87 -6.74 -7.15 -1.23
C LEU A 87 -7.53 -5.84 -1.34
N GLU A 88 -8.86 -5.97 -1.47
CA GLU A 88 -9.76 -4.83 -1.38
C GLU A 88 -9.80 -4.28 0.04
N VAL A 89 -9.64 -2.96 0.17
CA VAL A 89 -9.88 -2.27 1.44
C VAL A 89 -11.38 -2.01 1.57
N LYS A 90 -12.05 -2.73 2.48
CA LYS A 90 -13.46 -2.50 2.79
C LYS A 90 -13.66 -1.09 3.31
N LYS A 91 -14.53 -0.32 2.62
CA LYS A 91 -14.90 1.03 3.05
C LYS A 91 -15.75 0.98 4.33
N ILE A 92 -15.33 1.72 5.34
CA ILE A 92 -16.04 1.86 6.61
C ILE A 92 -16.42 3.33 6.75
N TYR A 93 -17.74 3.60 6.74
CA TYR A 93 -18.33 4.90 7.02
C TYR A 93 -18.75 4.90 8.48
N LYS A 94 -18.09 5.68 9.32
CA LYS A 94 -18.40 5.79 10.74
C LYS A 94 -18.17 7.21 11.21
N LEU A 95 -19.18 7.80 11.84
CA LEU A 95 -19.11 9.13 12.44
C LEU A 95 -19.37 9.03 13.93
N SER A 96 -18.69 9.85 14.70
CA SER A 96 -19.05 10.17 16.07
C SER A 96 -19.47 11.64 16.17
N VAL A 97 -20.35 11.93 17.11
CA VAL A 97 -20.92 13.26 17.33
C VAL A 97 -20.80 13.60 18.82
N THR A 98 -20.31 14.78 19.13
CA THR A 98 -20.18 15.25 20.52
C THR A 98 -20.57 16.73 20.64
N PRO A 99 -21.47 17.10 21.53
CA PRO A 99 -22.34 16.23 22.34
C PRO A 99 -23.44 15.54 21.50
N GLU A 100 -23.99 14.43 21.97
CA GLU A 100 -25.10 13.74 21.31
C GLU A 100 -26.46 14.41 21.55
N GLU A 101 -26.57 15.19 22.62
CA GLU A 101 -27.78 15.92 23.01
C GLU A 101 -27.44 17.38 23.29
N LEU A 102 -28.34 18.27 22.90
CA LEU A 102 -28.26 19.71 23.19
C LEU A 102 -29.42 20.12 24.08
N ASN A 103 -29.12 20.76 25.21
CA ASN A 103 -30.14 21.27 26.15
C ASN A 103 -29.92 22.79 26.36
N PHE A 104 -30.86 23.58 25.92
CA PHE A 104 -30.84 25.04 26.06
C PHE A 104 -31.61 25.56 27.29
N GLY A 105 -32.02 24.65 28.20
CA GLY A 105 -32.73 25.01 29.40
C GLY A 105 -34.18 25.44 29.15
N LYS A 106 -34.68 26.36 29.97
CA LYS A 106 -36.06 26.85 29.93
C LYS A 106 -36.08 28.35 29.62
N ALA A 107 -36.98 28.76 28.76
CA ALA A 107 -37.27 30.17 28.49
C ALA A 107 -38.74 30.45 28.78
N LYS A 108 -39.07 31.73 29.07
CA LYS A 108 -40.45 32.17 29.20
C LYS A 108 -41.02 32.52 27.83
N GLU A 109 -42.34 32.37 27.68
CA GLU A 109 -43.02 32.80 26.46
C GLU A 109 -42.69 34.28 26.13
N GLY A 110 -42.36 34.53 24.85
CA GLY A 110 -41.99 35.86 24.37
C GLY A 110 -40.56 36.29 24.68
N TYR A 111 -39.65 35.38 25.03
CA TYR A 111 -38.25 35.73 25.21
C TYR A 111 -37.65 36.34 23.95
N SER A 112 -36.87 37.41 24.13
CA SER A 112 -36.30 38.22 23.05
C SER A 112 -34.80 37.93 22.77
N GLU A 113 -34.15 37.24 23.70
CA GLU A 113 -32.75 36.87 23.58
C GLU A 113 -32.63 35.37 23.36
N ALA A 114 -31.93 34.98 22.29
CA ALA A 114 -31.66 33.59 22.02
C ALA A 114 -30.63 33.02 23.04
N PRO A 115 -30.79 31.78 23.50
CA PRO A 115 -29.74 31.08 24.25
C PRO A 115 -28.40 31.05 23.51
N GLU A 116 -27.31 30.94 24.25
CA GLU A 116 -25.99 30.79 23.64
C GLU A 116 -25.93 29.57 22.73
N ALA A 117 -25.24 29.72 21.61
CA ALA A 117 -25.05 28.63 20.66
C ALA A 117 -24.19 27.52 21.29
N GLN A 118 -24.61 26.28 21.12
CA GLN A 118 -23.84 25.12 21.54
C GLN A 118 -23.12 24.51 20.31
N LYS A 119 -21.86 24.20 20.49
CA LYS A 119 -21.03 23.61 19.43
C LYS A 119 -21.19 22.09 19.42
N VAL A 120 -21.42 21.54 18.25
CA VAL A 120 -21.39 20.11 17.99
C VAL A 120 -20.19 19.79 17.13
N THR A 121 -19.42 18.79 17.53
CA THR A 121 -18.27 18.28 16.78
C THR A 121 -18.63 16.95 16.17
N VAL A 122 -18.41 16.81 14.87
CA VAL A 122 -18.57 15.56 14.12
C VAL A 122 -17.19 15.06 13.72
N THR A 123 -16.87 13.83 14.06
CA THR A 123 -15.57 13.21 13.76
C THR A 123 -15.76 12.00 12.86
N ASN A 124 -14.98 11.91 11.79
CA ASN A 124 -14.94 10.73 10.94
C ASN A 124 -14.03 9.67 11.58
N GLU A 125 -14.61 8.61 12.10
CA GLU A 125 -13.92 7.45 12.68
C GLU A 125 -13.80 6.26 11.71
N GLY A 126 -14.25 6.44 10.48
CA GLY A 126 -14.12 5.46 9.42
C GLY A 126 -12.77 5.56 8.69
N ASN A 127 -12.60 4.74 7.67
CA ASN A 127 -11.41 4.74 6.82
C ASN A 127 -11.66 5.35 5.42
N THR A 128 -12.79 6.02 5.24
CA THR A 128 -13.24 6.57 3.96
C THR A 128 -13.69 8.01 4.15
N ASN A 129 -13.40 8.86 3.18
CA ASN A 129 -13.87 10.25 3.19
C ASN A 129 -15.40 10.30 3.20
N VAL A 130 -15.94 11.17 4.03
CA VAL A 130 -17.37 11.43 4.15
C VAL A 130 -17.63 12.87 3.77
N THR A 131 -18.58 13.08 2.86
CA THR A 131 -19.09 14.42 2.55
C THR A 131 -20.38 14.63 3.31
N LEU A 132 -20.41 15.65 4.16
CA LEU A 132 -21.58 16.00 4.96
C LEU A 132 -22.41 17.06 4.25
N ASN A 133 -23.72 16.87 4.27
CA ASN A 133 -24.65 17.95 3.95
C ASN A 133 -24.79 18.89 5.16
N ALA A 134 -25.04 20.18 4.90
CA ALA A 134 -25.32 21.11 5.98
C ALA A 134 -26.53 20.64 6.78
N PRO A 135 -26.43 20.53 8.13
CA PRO A 135 -27.56 20.16 8.94
C PRO A 135 -28.63 21.27 8.92
N SER A 136 -29.88 20.88 9.17
CA SER A 136 -30.99 21.82 9.24
C SER A 136 -31.91 21.47 10.42
N GLY A 137 -32.55 22.46 11.00
CA GLY A 137 -33.50 22.29 12.08
C GLY A 137 -34.70 23.22 11.93
N LYS A 138 -35.92 22.72 12.20
CA LYS A 138 -37.15 23.50 12.07
C LYS A 138 -37.22 24.65 13.06
N ASN A 139 -36.80 24.41 14.31
CA ASN A 139 -36.89 25.35 15.42
C ASN A 139 -35.52 25.81 15.94
N PHE A 140 -34.46 25.49 15.21
CA PHE A 140 -33.07 25.82 15.58
C PHE A 140 -32.37 26.46 14.42
N LYS A 141 -31.63 27.52 14.70
CA LYS A 141 -30.70 28.10 13.74
C LYS A 141 -29.41 27.34 13.79
N ILE A 142 -29.05 26.75 12.66
CA ILE A 142 -27.79 26.02 12.48
C ILE A 142 -26.83 26.93 11.72
N GLY A 143 -25.64 27.09 12.24
CA GLY A 143 -24.57 27.93 11.67
C GLY A 143 -23.41 27.09 11.15
#